data_b218d1e1618feb3025c33f1cecdf57e0
#
_entry.id   b218d1e1618feb3025c33f1cecdf57e0
#
_cell.length_a   1.000
_cell.length_b   1.000
_cell.length_c   1.000
_cell.angle_alpha   90.00
_cell.angle_beta   90.00
_cell.angle_gamma   90.00
#
_symmetry.space_group_name_H-M   'P 1'
#
loop_
_entity.id
_entity.type
_entity.pdbx_description
1 polymer ?
#
loop_
_entity_poly.entity_id
_entity_poly.type
_entity_poly.pdbx_seq_one_letter_code
_entity_poly.pdbx_strand_id
1 'polypeptide(L)'
;MRLADTGYTKEEIMGLVEKYMIDTYERFPMIAERAKDMYIYDEKGEAYLDFYAGIAVNSAGNCNEKVVAAVKDQVEDVMHTFNYPYTIPQALLAEKICTTIGMDKIFFQNSGTEANEAMIKMARKYGVEKYGPQRYNIVTCLLYTSDAADEAR
;
A
#
# COMPACT_ATOMS: atom_id res chain seq x y z
N MET A 1 5.35 18.29 6.10
CA MET A 1 4.50 19.29 6.79
C MET A 1 4.49 18.95 8.27
N ARG A 2 4.68 19.90 9.15
CA ARG A 2 4.62 19.72 10.59
C ARG A 2 3.41 20.46 11.15
N LEU A 3 2.95 20.07 12.34
CA LEU A 3 1.82 20.74 12.97
C LEU A 3 2.04 22.25 13.09
N ALA A 4 3.23 22.67 13.49
CA ALA A 4 3.61 24.07 13.57
C ALA A 4 3.51 24.86 12.25
N ASP A 5 3.57 24.18 11.11
CA ASP A 5 3.47 24.81 9.78
C ASP A 5 2.01 25.04 9.35
N THR A 6 1.04 24.48 10.06
CA THR A 6 -0.38 24.46 9.66
C THR A 6 -1.20 25.60 10.26
N GLY A 7 -0.76 26.16 11.39
CA GLY A 7 -1.53 27.10 12.20
C GLY A 7 -2.68 26.48 13.02
N TYR A 8 -2.83 25.15 12.98
CA TYR A 8 -3.81 24.41 13.78
C TYR A 8 -3.19 23.83 15.05
N THR A 9 -4.01 23.63 16.06
CA THR A 9 -3.67 22.85 17.24
C THR A 9 -3.84 21.34 16.94
N LYS A 10 -3.30 20.49 17.82
CA LYS A 10 -3.50 19.04 17.78
C LYS A 10 -4.99 18.67 17.81
N GLU A 11 -5.72 19.27 18.73
CA GLU A 11 -7.14 19.03 18.93
C GLU A 11 -7.96 19.45 17.71
N GLU A 12 -7.60 20.54 17.07
CA GLU A 12 -8.25 20.99 15.83
C GLU A 12 -7.98 20.02 14.68
N ILE A 13 -6.76 19.53 14.49
CA ILE A 13 -6.46 18.50 13.47
C ILE A 13 -7.24 17.22 13.74
N MET A 14 -7.28 16.74 14.97
CA MET A 14 -8.06 15.55 15.34
C MET A 14 -9.56 15.76 15.06
N GLY A 15 -10.10 16.93 15.42
CA GLY A 15 -11.49 17.31 15.14
C GLY A 15 -11.81 17.40 13.65
N LEU A 16 -10.86 17.81 12.80
CA LEU A 16 -11.03 17.78 11.36
C LEU A 16 -11.17 16.34 10.84
N VAL A 17 -10.38 15.41 11.36
CA VAL A 17 -10.47 13.99 11.01
C VAL A 17 -11.81 13.41 11.43
N GLU A 18 -12.24 13.63 12.68
CA GLU A 18 -13.54 13.18 13.19
C GLU A 18 -14.72 13.75 12.39
N LYS A 19 -14.61 15.00 11.96
CA LYS A 19 -15.67 15.68 11.21
C LYS A 19 -15.80 15.23 9.75
N TYR A 20 -14.68 14.97 9.09
CA TYR A 20 -14.64 14.79 7.63
C TYR A 20 -14.28 13.39 7.16
N MET A 21 -13.83 12.51 8.05
CA MET A 21 -13.52 11.11 7.71
C MET A 21 -14.51 10.17 8.35
N ILE A 22 -14.86 9.11 7.63
CA ILE A 22 -15.71 8.03 8.19
C ILE A 22 -14.90 7.31 9.27
N ASP A 23 -15.52 7.09 10.41
CA ASP A 23 -14.93 6.38 11.55
C ASP A 23 -15.02 4.88 11.33
N THR A 24 -14.01 4.32 10.69
CA THR A 24 -13.91 2.88 10.37
C THR A 24 -12.98 2.13 11.31
N TYR A 25 -12.15 2.82 12.07
CA TYR A 25 -11.22 2.26 13.06
C TYR A 25 -10.83 3.31 14.10
N GLU A 26 -10.50 2.84 15.29
CA GLU A 26 -10.04 3.69 16.40
C GLU A 26 -8.62 4.20 16.13
N ARG A 27 -8.39 5.49 16.38
CA ARG A 27 -7.09 6.14 16.17
C ARG A 27 -6.38 6.41 17.48
N PHE A 28 -5.06 6.31 17.48
CA PHE A 28 -4.25 6.74 18.60
C PHE A 28 -4.33 8.28 18.77
N PRO A 29 -4.42 8.80 20.00
CA PRO A 29 -4.52 10.24 20.25
C PRO A 29 -3.17 10.95 20.12
N MET A 30 -2.49 10.76 18.99
CA MET A 30 -1.22 11.35 18.66
C MET A 30 -1.20 11.81 17.20
N ILE A 31 -0.40 12.82 16.89
CA ILE A 31 -0.09 13.21 15.52
C ILE A 31 1.29 12.61 15.17
N ALA A 32 1.32 11.67 14.25
CA ALA A 32 2.58 11.16 13.72
C ALA A 32 3.20 12.21 12.79
N GLU A 33 4.15 12.98 13.29
CA GLU A 33 4.74 14.12 12.58
C GLU A 33 5.99 13.75 11.78
N ARG A 34 6.76 12.81 12.30
CA ARG A 34 8.01 12.35 11.72
C ARG A 34 8.22 10.87 11.98
N ALA A 35 8.90 10.19 11.08
CA ALA A 35 9.36 8.83 11.31
C ALA A 35 10.78 8.63 10.78
N LYS A 36 11.55 7.75 11.42
CA LYS A 36 12.89 7.37 10.99
C LYS A 36 13.20 5.95 11.50
N ASP A 37 13.66 5.10 10.62
CA ASP A 37 13.98 3.69 10.91
C ASP A 37 12.83 2.98 11.64
N MET A 38 12.99 2.60 12.90
CA MET A 38 11.97 1.91 13.71
C MET A 38 11.16 2.84 14.62
N TYR A 39 11.30 4.15 14.48
CA TYR A 39 10.63 5.12 15.36
C TYR A 39 9.67 6.02 14.61
N ILE A 40 8.53 6.29 15.26
CA ILE A 40 7.60 7.38 14.93
C ILE A 40 7.72 8.43 16.01
N TYR A 41 7.66 9.70 15.65
CA TYR A 41 7.75 10.84 16.55
C TYR A 41 6.48 11.66 16.44
N ASP A 42 5.92 12.01 17.59
CA ASP A 42 4.75 12.87 17.64
C ASP A 42 5.09 14.37 17.49
N GLU A 43 4.08 15.21 17.60
CA GLU A 43 4.18 16.68 17.51
C GLU A 43 5.03 17.32 18.62
N LYS A 44 5.29 16.59 19.70
CA LYS A 44 6.16 17.02 20.80
C LYS A 44 7.59 16.50 20.65
N GLY A 45 7.81 15.61 19.67
CA GLY A 45 9.08 14.94 19.44
C GLY A 45 9.28 13.70 20.31
N GLU A 46 8.25 13.21 21.00
CA GLU A 46 8.29 11.95 21.73
C GLU A 46 8.42 10.79 20.75
N ALA A 47 9.31 9.84 21.06
CA ALA A 47 9.64 8.72 20.21
C ALA A 47 8.85 7.47 20.60
N TYR A 48 8.16 6.89 19.65
CA TYR A 48 7.42 5.64 19.78
C TYR A 48 8.06 4.56 18.92
N LEU A 49 8.28 3.38 19.47
CA LEU A 49 8.79 2.24 18.72
C LEU A 49 7.68 1.68 17.81
N ASP A 50 7.91 1.69 16.51
CA ASP A 50 6.94 1.28 15.50
C ASP A 50 6.99 -0.23 15.24
N PHE A 51 6.17 -0.99 15.96
CA PHE A 51 5.99 -2.42 15.74
C PHE A 51 4.96 -2.74 14.63
N TYR A 52 4.22 -1.76 14.13
CA TYR A 52 3.29 -1.95 13.03
C TYR A 52 3.95 -1.86 11.65
N ALA A 53 4.96 -0.99 11.54
CA ALA A 53 5.67 -0.73 10.28
C ALA A 53 4.73 -0.48 9.09
N GLY A 54 3.61 0.24 9.32
CA GLY A 54 2.57 0.45 8.31
C GLY A 54 1.89 -0.85 7.86
N ILE A 55 1.68 -1.80 8.78
CA ILE A 55 1.25 -3.20 8.51
C ILE A 55 2.26 -3.86 7.53
N ALA A 56 3.53 -3.89 7.97
CA ALA A 56 4.68 -4.46 7.24
C ALA A 56 5.06 -3.75 5.92
N VAL A 57 4.49 -2.60 5.60
CA VAL A 57 4.84 -1.82 4.40
C VAL A 57 6.24 -1.22 4.51
N ASN A 58 6.61 -0.73 5.71
CA ASN A 58 7.90 -0.09 5.98
C ASN A 58 9.00 -1.10 6.38
N SER A 59 9.06 -2.26 5.73
CA SER A 59 10.01 -3.34 6.05
C SER A 59 11.47 -2.92 5.96
N ALA A 60 11.78 -1.88 5.18
CA ALA A 60 13.12 -1.28 5.07
C ALA A 60 13.40 -0.21 6.14
N GLY A 61 12.46 0.02 7.07
CA GLY A 61 12.47 1.12 8.03
C GLY A 61 11.80 2.38 7.49
N ASN A 62 11.23 3.16 8.42
CA ASN A 62 10.61 4.44 8.10
C ASN A 62 11.63 5.40 7.48
N CYS A 63 11.25 6.06 6.40
CA CYS A 63 12.07 7.06 5.70
C CYS A 63 13.49 6.55 5.38
N ASN A 64 13.61 5.30 4.91
CA ASN A 64 14.89 4.74 4.46
C ASN A 64 15.54 5.68 3.43
N GLU A 65 16.78 6.06 3.65
CA GLU A 65 17.44 7.10 2.85
C GLU A 65 17.58 6.73 1.37
N LYS A 66 17.85 5.46 1.07
CA LYS A 66 17.98 4.98 -0.32
C LYS A 66 16.63 5.01 -1.03
N VAL A 67 15.55 4.61 -0.34
CA VAL A 67 14.19 4.64 -0.89
C VAL A 67 13.76 6.09 -1.12
N VAL A 68 13.97 6.97 -0.12
CA VAL A 68 13.62 8.40 -0.24
C VAL A 68 14.38 9.05 -1.38
N ALA A 69 15.69 8.78 -1.53
CA ALA A 69 16.49 9.32 -2.62
C ALA A 69 15.98 8.86 -3.98
N ALA A 70 15.74 7.57 -4.15
CA ALA A 70 15.21 7.01 -5.40
C ALA A 70 13.83 7.56 -5.78
N VAL A 71 12.93 7.76 -4.79
CA VAL A 71 11.62 8.36 -5.04
C VAL A 71 11.74 9.81 -5.47
N LYS A 72 12.62 10.60 -4.82
CA LYS A 72 12.85 12.00 -5.18
C LYS A 72 13.42 12.15 -6.60
N ASP A 73 14.40 11.32 -6.94
CA ASP A 73 15.00 11.29 -8.26
C ASP A 73 13.96 10.95 -9.33
N GLN A 74 13.23 9.88 -9.15
CA GLN A 74 12.23 9.43 -10.11
C GLN A 74 11.05 10.39 -10.29
N VAL A 75 10.60 11.06 -9.23
CA VAL A 75 9.44 11.98 -9.31
C VAL A 75 9.79 13.27 -10.05
N GLU A 76 11.05 13.66 -10.10
CA GLU A 76 11.54 14.79 -10.90
C GLU A 76 11.52 14.47 -12.40
N ASP A 77 11.75 13.21 -12.79
CA ASP A 77 11.73 12.78 -14.19
C ASP A 77 10.33 12.41 -14.68
N VAL A 78 9.72 11.40 -14.06
CA VAL A 78 8.39 10.90 -14.44
C VAL A 78 7.63 10.46 -13.19
N MET A 79 6.66 11.26 -12.78
CA MET A 79 5.80 10.94 -11.64
C MET A 79 4.74 9.90 -11.99
N HIS A 80 4.05 10.06 -13.11
CA HIS A 80 2.97 9.18 -13.54
C HIS A 80 2.80 9.19 -15.04
N THR A 81 2.51 8.01 -15.62
CA THR A 81 2.01 7.85 -16.97
C THR A 81 0.86 6.84 -16.97
N PHE A 82 0.07 6.81 -18.03
CA PHE A 82 -0.85 5.69 -18.28
C PHE A 82 -0.07 4.48 -18.84
N ASN A 83 -0.72 3.32 -18.94
CA ASN A 83 -0.04 2.03 -19.19
C ASN A 83 0.42 1.78 -20.64
N TYR A 84 0.26 2.71 -21.59
CA TYR A 84 0.69 2.48 -22.98
C TYR A 84 2.18 2.75 -23.20
N PRO A 85 2.80 3.79 -22.62
CA PRO A 85 4.24 3.91 -22.66
C PRO A 85 4.94 2.88 -21.78
N TYR A 86 6.10 2.41 -22.20
CA TYR A 86 6.99 1.65 -21.31
C TYR A 86 7.67 2.58 -20.32
N THR A 87 7.78 2.13 -19.07
CA THR A 87 8.54 2.82 -18.03
C THR A 87 9.68 1.96 -17.52
N ILE A 88 10.83 2.56 -17.32
CA ILE A 88 12.05 1.85 -16.91
C ILE A 88 11.86 1.19 -15.53
N PRO A 89 11.38 1.88 -14.48
CA PRO A 89 11.22 1.26 -13.17
C PRO A 89 10.29 0.04 -13.17
N GLN A 90 9.19 0.12 -13.91
CA GLN A 90 8.23 -0.98 -14.01
C GLN A 90 8.85 -2.23 -14.68
N ALA A 91 9.58 -2.03 -15.76
CA ALA A 91 10.23 -3.12 -16.49
C ALA A 91 11.29 -3.83 -15.63
N LEU A 92 12.17 -3.04 -14.99
CA LEU A 92 13.22 -3.58 -14.12
C LEU A 92 12.65 -4.28 -12.87
N LEU A 93 11.59 -3.72 -12.29
CA LEU A 93 10.91 -4.35 -11.16
C LEU A 93 10.25 -5.67 -11.56
N ALA A 94 9.59 -5.72 -12.73
CA ALA A 94 8.98 -6.93 -13.26
C ALA A 94 10.02 -8.04 -13.47
N GLU A 95 11.14 -7.74 -14.11
CA GLU A 95 12.25 -8.67 -14.28
C GLU A 95 12.77 -9.17 -12.93
N LYS A 96 13.05 -8.25 -12.01
CA LYS A 96 13.59 -8.59 -10.68
C LYS A 96 12.67 -9.51 -9.90
N ILE A 97 11.37 -9.22 -9.85
CA ILE A 97 10.41 -10.05 -9.13
C ILE A 97 10.28 -11.42 -9.80
N CYS A 98 10.02 -11.46 -11.11
CA CYS A 98 9.80 -12.72 -11.83
C CYS A 98 11.00 -13.66 -11.71
N THR A 99 12.22 -13.14 -11.88
CA THR A 99 13.43 -13.95 -11.73
C THR A 99 13.68 -14.42 -10.30
N THR A 100 13.31 -13.62 -9.29
CA THR A 100 13.52 -13.97 -7.89
C THR A 100 12.57 -15.07 -7.41
N ILE A 101 11.29 -15.03 -7.84
CA ILE A 101 10.27 -15.96 -7.38
C ILE A 101 9.99 -17.10 -8.37
N GLY A 102 10.66 -17.12 -9.53
CA GLY A 102 10.49 -18.16 -10.55
C GLY A 102 9.15 -18.10 -11.30
N MET A 103 8.62 -16.91 -11.55
CA MET A 103 7.39 -16.68 -12.29
C MET A 103 7.70 -16.11 -13.68
N ASP A 104 6.83 -16.40 -14.67
CA ASP A 104 7.05 -15.94 -16.04
C ASP A 104 6.63 -14.49 -16.25
N LYS A 105 5.56 -14.04 -15.58
CA LYS A 105 4.96 -12.71 -15.78
C LYS A 105 4.34 -12.18 -14.51
N ILE A 106 4.25 -10.86 -14.43
CA ILE A 106 3.61 -10.12 -13.34
C ILE A 106 2.61 -9.11 -13.92
N PHE A 107 1.55 -8.85 -13.17
CA PHE A 107 0.60 -7.78 -13.43
C PHE A 107 0.49 -6.89 -12.19
N PHE A 108 0.87 -5.64 -12.33
CA PHE A 108 0.85 -4.67 -11.22
C PHE A 108 -0.54 -4.08 -11.03
N GLN A 109 -0.96 -3.94 -9.77
CA GLN A 109 -2.19 -3.31 -9.33
C GLN A 109 -1.91 -2.33 -8.18
N ASN A 110 -2.88 -1.48 -7.83
CA ASN A 110 -2.69 -0.46 -6.80
C ASN A 110 -2.93 -0.98 -5.38
N SER A 111 -3.63 -2.11 -5.23
CA SER A 111 -3.97 -2.68 -3.93
C SER A 111 -4.05 -4.21 -3.99
N GLY A 112 -3.98 -4.85 -2.81
CA GLY A 112 -4.20 -6.29 -2.69
C GLY A 112 -5.59 -6.71 -3.14
N THR A 113 -6.62 -5.90 -2.88
CA THR A 113 -8.00 -6.14 -3.34
C THR A 113 -8.09 -6.15 -4.86
N GLU A 114 -7.48 -5.19 -5.55
CA GLU A 114 -7.44 -5.15 -7.00
C GLU A 114 -6.64 -6.32 -7.59
N ALA A 115 -5.53 -6.70 -6.96
CA ALA A 115 -4.74 -7.86 -7.36
C ALA A 115 -5.56 -9.17 -7.24
N ASN A 116 -6.30 -9.35 -6.16
CA ASN A 116 -7.21 -10.49 -5.98
C ASN A 116 -8.34 -10.49 -7.02
N GLU A 117 -8.95 -9.35 -7.29
CA GLU A 117 -9.97 -9.22 -8.33
C GLU A 117 -9.41 -9.58 -9.71
N ALA A 118 -8.24 -9.08 -10.06
CA ALA A 118 -7.56 -9.39 -11.32
C ALA A 118 -7.24 -10.90 -11.42
N MET A 119 -6.72 -11.50 -10.35
CA MET A 119 -6.42 -12.93 -10.29
C MET A 119 -7.69 -13.78 -10.53
N ILE A 120 -8.79 -13.46 -9.86
CA ILE A 120 -10.08 -14.16 -10.04
C ILE A 120 -10.58 -14.06 -11.48
N LYS A 121 -10.52 -12.86 -12.06
CA LYS A 121 -10.93 -12.63 -13.47
C LYS A 121 -10.05 -13.41 -14.45
N MET A 122 -8.73 -13.39 -14.26
CA MET A 122 -7.80 -14.14 -15.10
C MET A 122 -8.00 -15.66 -14.99
N ALA A 123 -8.15 -16.17 -13.77
CA ALA A 123 -8.39 -17.59 -13.53
C ALA A 123 -9.70 -18.07 -14.18
N ARG A 124 -10.77 -17.31 -14.05
CA ARG A 124 -12.06 -17.61 -14.69
C ARG A 124 -11.95 -17.59 -16.22
N LYS A 125 -11.35 -16.55 -16.78
CA LYS A 125 -11.14 -16.44 -18.22
C LYS A 125 -10.33 -17.62 -18.75
N TYR A 126 -9.20 -17.92 -18.14
CA TYR A 126 -8.36 -19.05 -18.49
C TYR A 126 -9.11 -20.38 -18.39
N GLY A 127 -9.86 -20.60 -17.31
CA GLY A 127 -10.66 -21.81 -17.12
C GLY A 127 -11.69 -22.02 -18.22
N VAL A 128 -12.43 -20.98 -18.56
CA VAL A 128 -13.46 -21.03 -19.62
C VAL A 128 -12.84 -21.22 -20.99
N GLU A 129 -11.80 -20.48 -21.35
CA GLU A 129 -11.15 -20.57 -22.67
C GLU A 129 -10.47 -21.92 -22.89
N LYS A 130 -9.84 -22.48 -21.87
CA LYS A 130 -9.07 -23.71 -21.99
C LYS A 130 -9.88 -24.99 -21.76
N TYR A 131 -10.88 -24.96 -20.88
CA TYR A 131 -11.59 -26.15 -20.40
C TYR A 131 -13.12 -26.10 -20.60
N GLY A 132 -13.64 -25.01 -21.17
CA GLY A 132 -15.06 -24.85 -21.50
C GLY A 132 -15.84 -23.99 -20.50
N PRO A 133 -17.05 -23.56 -20.91
CA PRO A 133 -17.82 -22.50 -20.22
C PRO A 133 -18.25 -22.85 -18.78
N GLN A 134 -18.22 -24.13 -18.40
CA GLN A 134 -18.55 -24.58 -17.04
C GLN A 134 -17.38 -24.38 -16.03
N ARG A 135 -16.16 -24.05 -16.50
CA ARG A 135 -14.95 -23.94 -15.66
C ARG A 135 -14.70 -22.50 -15.20
N TYR A 136 -15.66 -21.90 -14.50
CA TYR A 136 -15.56 -20.51 -14.00
C TYR A 136 -15.65 -20.40 -12.47
N ASN A 137 -15.91 -21.51 -11.75
CA ASN A 137 -16.02 -21.49 -10.30
C ASN A 137 -14.66 -21.30 -9.63
N ILE A 138 -14.62 -20.43 -8.62
CA ILE A 138 -13.49 -20.24 -7.71
C ILE A 138 -13.91 -20.79 -6.35
N VAL A 139 -13.08 -21.62 -5.76
CA VAL A 139 -13.29 -22.15 -4.41
C VAL A 139 -12.39 -21.38 -3.46
N THR A 140 -13.00 -20.82 -2.41
CA THR A 140 -12.28 -20.09 -1.36
C THR A 140 -12.69 -20.63 0.01
N CYS A 141 -11.87 -20.40 1.02
CA CYS A 141 -12.23 -20.70 2.38
C CYS A 141 -12.98 -19.51 3.00
N LEU A 142 -14.12 -19.77 3.65
CA LEU A 142 -14.92 -18.73 4.31
C LEU A 142 -14.14 -17.98 5.41
N LEU A 143 -13.15 -18.65 6.02
CA LEU A 143 -12.31 -18.08 7.08
C LEU A 143 -11.09 -17.32 6.57
N TYR A 144 -10.76 -17.44 5.29
CA TYR A 144 -9.70 -16.63 4.66
C TYR A 144 -10.31 -15.36 4.10
N THR A 145 -10.30 -14.32 4.92
CA THR A 145 -10.59 -12.95 4.50
C THR A 145 -9.28 -12.24 4.16
N SER A 146 -9.32 -11.28 3.25
CA SER A 146 -8.20 -10.34 3.10
C SER A 146 -8.20 -9.39 4.30
N ASP A 147 -7.07 -8.75 4.63
CA ASP A 147 -6.98 -7.76 5.71
C ASP A 147 -8.10 -6.71 5.61
N ALA A 148 -8.43 -6.26 4.40
CA ALA A 148 -9.53 -5.34 4.14
C ALA A 148 -10.93 -5.88 4.54
N ALA A 149 -11.10 -7.20 4.67
CA ALA A 149 -12.36 -7.81 5.11
C ALA A 149 -12.40 -8.05 6.63
N ASP A 150 -11.25 -8.16 7.29
CA ASP A 150 -11.16 -8.30 8.74
C ASP A 150 -11.46 -6.99 9.47
N GLU A 151 -11.19 -5.85 8.85
CA GLU A 151 -11.51 -4.52 9.38
C GLU A 151 -13.01 -4.18 9.34
N ALA A 152 -13.83 -4.95 8.64
CA ALA A 152 -15.27 -4.74 8.48
C ALA A 152 -16.14 -5.48 9.52
N ARG A 153 -15.57 -5.92 10.64
CA ARG A 153 -16.29 -6.60 11.73
C ARG A 153 -16.68 -5.65 12.84
#